data_14bc6a321cabf46c95ac9db5c61bdfc2
#
_entry.id   14bc6a321cabf46c95ac9db5c61bdfc2
#
_cell.length_a   1.000
_cell.length_b   1.000
_cell.length_c   1.000
_cell.angle_alpha   90.00
_cell.angle_beta   90.00
_cell.angle_gamma   90.00
#
_symmetry.space_group_name_H-M   'P 1'
#
loop_
_entity.id
_entity.type
_entity.pdbx_description
1 polymer ?
#
loop_
_entity_poly.entity_id
_entity_poly.type
_entity_poly.pdbx_seq_one_letter_code
_entity_poly.pdbx_strand_id
1 'polypeptide(L)'
;MQISKENYHEINHYPDPLFPVEIYRVDESGMFPFGRGVGDFHWHEELQFTMALQGTLTIQADAQRYTLKEGQAFFINSGVIHAVTELSAGGVYASLNFPSKLLSFFPGSRMEQDDVLPWVTGGVPASLLLT
;
A
#
# COMPACT_ATOMS: atom_id res chain seq x y z
N MET A 1 -22.29 -2.80 15.66
CA MET A 1 -21.85 -1.40 15.50
C MET A 1 -21.07 -1.29 14.20
N GLN A 2 -21.47 -0.37 13.35
CA GLN A 2 -20.81 -0.16 12.08
C GLN A 2 -19.66 0.84 12.27
N ILE A 3 -18.44 0.41 11.91
CA ILE A 3 -17.26 1.27 12.02
C ILE A 3 -17.11 2.04 10.71
N SER A 4 -17.01 3.36 10.80
CA SER A 4 -16.81 4.23 9.64
C SER A 4 -15.47 3.99 8.98
N LYS A 5 -15.41 4.08 7.65
CA LYS A 5 -14.16 4.00 6.89
C LYS A 5 -13.12 4.99 7.40
N GLU A 6 -13.56 6.17 7.87
CA GLU A 6 -12.67 7.20 8.39
C GLU A 6 -11.82 6.72 9.58
N ASN A 7 -12.33 5.78 10.38
CA ASN A 7 -11.60 5.23 11.53
C ASN A 7 -10.36 4.42 11.11
N TYR A 8 -10.29 4.03 9.85
CA TYR A 8 -9.16 3.27 9.29
C TYR A 8 -8.21 4.14 8.48
N HIS A 9 -8.47 5.45 8.41
CA HIS A 9 -7.64 6.36 7.64
C HIS A 9 -6.28 6.56 8.31
N GLU A 10 -5.22 6.27 7.57
CA GLU A 10 -3.86 6.56 7.96
C GLU A 10 -3.38 7.80 7.22
N ILE A 11 -2.92 8.79 7.98
CA ILE A 11 -2.29 9.99 7.41
C ILE A 11 -0.79 9.78 7.49
N ASN A 12 -0.13 9.70 6.34
CA ASN A 12 1.31 9.51 6.28
C ASN A 12 2.04 10.86 6.41
N HIS A 13 3.03 10.87 7.30
CA HIS A 13 3.92 12.01 7.49
C HIS A 13 5.28 11.62 6.98
N TYR A 14 5.66 12.17 5.83
CA TYR A 14 6.93 11.83 5.21
C TYR A 14 8.10 12.39 6.01
N PRO A 15 9.18 11.62 6.21
CA PRO A 15 10.38 12.12 6.88
C PRO A 15 10.97 13.34 6.18
N ASP A 16 10.90 13.37 4.85
CA ASP A 16 11.31 14.51 4.05
C ASP A 16 10.12 14.98 3.20
N PRO A 17 9.48 16.11 3.55
CA PRO A 17 8.33 16.62 2.79
C PRO A 17 8.66 16.94 1.32
N LEU A 18 9.93 17.13 1.00
CA LEU A 18 10.37 17.37 -0.37
C LEU A 18 10.63 16.09 -1.16
N PHE A 19 10.58 14.96 -0.48
CA PHE A 19 10.70 13.65 -1.11
C PHE A 19 9.60 12.75 -0.53
N PRO A 20 8.38 12.78 -1.11
CA PRO A 20 7.19 12.19 -0.51
C PRO A 20 7.07 10.69 -0.78
N VAL A 21 8.09 9.94 -0.42
CA VAL A 21 8.14 8.49 -0.55
C VAL A 21 8.49 7.90 0.80
N GLU A 22 7.75 6.87 1.22
CA GLU A 22 8.04 6.12 2.44
C GLU A 22 8.26 4.66 2.10
N ILE A 23 9.29 4.08 2.70
CA ILE A 23 9.59 2.65 2.57
C ILE A 23 9.57 2.06 3.97
N TYR A 24 8.75 1.01 4.14
CA TYR A 24 8.63 0.27 5.38
C TYR A 24 9.14 -1.15 5.19
N ARG A 25 9.83 -1.64 6.21
CA ARG A 25 10.23 -3.05 6.30
C ARG A 25 9.57 -3.65 7.53
N VAL A 26 8.97 -4.82 7.35
CA VAL A 26 8.28 -5.53 8.44
C VAL A 26 8.85 -6.94 8.55
N ASP A 27 9.15 -7.34 9.78
CA ASP A 27 9.56 -8.69 10.13
C ASP A 27 8.91 -9.11 11.45
N GLU A 28 9.38 -10.19 12.07
CA GLU A 28 8.83 -10.69 13.32
C GLU A 28 8.94 -9.69 14.48
N SER A 29 9.92 -8.78 14.43
CA SER A 29 10.13 -7.80 15.50
C SER A 29 9.30 -6.54 15.32
N GLY A 30 8.62 -6.37 14.18
CA GLY A 30 7.73 -5.27 13.94
C GLY A 30 8.00 -4.53 12.64
N MET A 31 7.46 -3.31 12.55
CA MET A 31 7.55 -2.46 11.37
C MET A 31 8.61 -1.37 11.56
N PHE A 32 9.41 -1.13 10.53
CA PHE A 32 10.48 -0.13 10.52
C PHE A 32 10.41 0.72 9.24
N PRO A 33 10.25 2.05 9.29
CA PRO A 33 9.95 2.83 10.51
C PRO A 33 8.65 2.40 11.18
N PHE A 34 8.48 2.79 12.45
CA PHE A 34 7.30 2.43 13.22
C PHE A 34 6.02 2.90 12.54
N GLY A 35 5.04 2.01 12.47
CA GLY A 35 3.75 2.29 11.84
C GLY A 35 2.78 1.13 12.04
N ARG A 36 1.85 0.98 11.09
CA ARG A 36 0.84 -0.08 11.14
C ARG A 36 1.40 -1.37 10.59
N GLY A 37 1.47 -2.38 11.43
CA GLY A 37 2.02 -3.69 11.10
C GLY A 37 0.97 -4.72 10.72
N VAL A 38 1.32 -5.99 10.93
CA VAL A 38 0.46 -7.13 10.61
C VAL A 38 -0.85 -7.05 11.39
N GLY A 39 -1.96 -7.28 10.70
CA GLY A 39 -3.30 -7.31 11.30
C GLY A 39 -3.99 -5.95 11.43
N ASP A 40 -3.34 -4.88 11.07
CA ASP A 40 -3.87 -3.53 11.24
C ASP A 40 -4.44 -2.99 9.93
N PHE A 41 -5.76 -3.08 9.77
CA PHE A 41 -6.46 -2.58 8.58
C PHE A 41 -6.43 -1.06 8.53
N HIS A 42 -6.10 -0.52 7.36
CA HIS A 42 -6.04 0.92 7.13
C HIS A 42 -6.19 1.25 5.64
N TRP A 43 -6.39 2.51 5.34
CA TRP A 43 -6.33 3.05 3.98
C TRP A 43 -5.66 4.42 4.00
N HIS A 44 -5.09 4.79 2.89
CA HIS A 44 -4.44 6.09 2.70
C HIS A 44 -4.56 6.51 1.23
N GLU A 45 -4.29 7.78 0.97
CA GLU A 45 -4.35 8.34 -0.37
C GLU A 45 -3.21 7.86 -1.26
N GLU A 46 -2.08 7.51 -0.68
CA GLU A 46 -0.91 7.04 -1.41
C GLU A 46 -1.18 5.74 -2.15
N LEU A 47 -0.49 5.57 -3.27
CA LEU A 47 -0.36 4.28 -3.92
C LEU A 47 0.67 3.45 -3.15
N GLN A 48 0.51 2.13 -3.17
CA GLN A 48 1.39 1.24 -2.42
C GLN A 48 1.82 0.06 -3.26
N PHE A 49 3.11 -0.25 -3.18
CA PHE A 49 3.63 -1.56 -3.59
C PHE A 49 4.16 -2.28 -2.35
N THR A 50 3.80 -3.55 -2.23
CA THR A 50 4.30 -4.41 -1.16
C THR A 50 4.95 -5.64 -1.79
N MET A 51 6.16 -5.97 -1.33
CA MET A 51 6.93 -7.10 -1.86
C MET A 51 7.31 -8.06 -0.74
N ALA A 52 7.11 -9.34 -0.98
CA ALA A 52 7.62 -10.38 -0.09
C ALA A 52 9.12 -10.54 -0.35
N LEU A 53 9.93 -10.14 0.63
CA LEU A 53 11.40 -10.24 0.56
C LEU A 53 11.89 -11.60 1.03
N GLN A 54 11.21 -12.19 1.99
CA GLN A 54 11.56 -13.49 2.55
C GLN A 54 10.29 -14.16 3.07
N GLY A 55 10.11 -15.43 2.76
CA GLY A 55 8.93 -16.19 3.17
C GLY A 55 7.69 -15.78 2.40
N THR A 56 6.53 -15.94 3.03
CA THR A 56 5.22 -15.66 2.43
C THR A 56 4.42 -14.72 3.31
N LEU A 57 3.51 -13.98 2.69
CA LEU A 57 2.55 -13.16 3.42
C LEU A 57 1.19 -13.22 2.74
N THR A 58 0.14 -13.02 3.54
CA THR A 58 -1.22 -12.88 3.04
C THR A 58 -1.66 -11.45 3.20
N ILE A 59 -2.12 -10.83 2.11
CA ILE A 59 -2.66 -9.49 2.07
C ILE A 59 -4.16 -9.57 1.79
N GLN A 60 -4.93 -8.78 2.50
CA GLN A 60 -6.33 -8.53 2.17
C GLN A 60 -6.46 -7.09 1.70
N ALA A 61 -7.05 -6.93 0.50
CA ALA A 61 -7.38 -5.61 -0.06
C ALA A 61 -8.87 -5.65 -0.42
N ASP A 62 -9.65 -4.76 0.19
CA ASP A 62 -11.11 -4.82 0.19
C ASP A 62 -11.58 -6.20 0.67
N ALA A 63 -12.37 -6.91 -0.13
CA ALA A 63 -12.91 -8.23 0.23
C ALA A 63 -12.06 -9.39 -0.28
N GLN A 64 -10.91 -9.12 -0.92
CA GLN A 64 -10.09 -10.16 -1.54
C GLN A 64 -8.81 -10.40 -0.78
N ARG A 65 -8.40 -11.67 -0.73
CA ARG A 65 -7.15 -12.10 -0.10
C ARG A 65 -6.21 -12.68 -1.14
N TYR A 66 -4.93 -12.36 -0.96
CA TYR A 66 -3.87 -12.86 -1.83
C TYR A 66 -2.70 -13.32 -0.98
N THR A 67 -2.08 -14.43 -1.39
CA THR A 67 -0.84 -14.90 -0.78
C THR A 67 0.31 -14.58 -1.70
N LEU A 68 1.27 -13.79 -1.20
CA LEU A 68 2.49 -13.47 -1.92
C LEU A 68 3.58 -14.45 -1.54
N LYS A 69 4.25 -14.97 -2.55
CA LYS A 69 5.46 -15.75 -2.40
C LYS A 69 6.66 -14.83 -2.49
N GLU A 70 7.79 -15.29 -1.98
CA GLU A 70 9.06 -14.55 -2.05
C GLU A 70 9.33 -14.03 -3.47
N GLY A 71 9.62 -12.75 -3.58
CA GLY A 71 9.89 -12.08 -4.84
C GLY A 71 8.66 -11.54 -5.57
N GLN A 72 7.46 -11.88 -5.11
CA GLN A 72 6.23 -11.32 -5.69
C GLN A 72 5.88 -9.97 -5.06
N ALA A 73 5.26 -9.10 -5.85
CA ALA A 73 4.81 -7.80 -5.39
C ALA A 73 3.30 -7.65 -5.58
N PHE A 74 2.73 -6.73 -4.81
CA PHE A 74 1.31 -6.46 -4.81
C PHE A 74 1.07 -4.97 -4.83
N PHE A 75 0.22 -4.50 -5.76
CA PHE A 75 -0.16 -3.10 -5.88
C PHE A 75 -1.48 -2.85 -5.16
N ILE A 76 -1.56 -1.76 -4.39
CA ILE A 76 -2.78 -1.31 -3.72
C ILE A 76 -3.05 0.13 -4.14
N ASN A 77 -4.25 0.36 -4.66
CA ASN A 77 -4.66 1.65 -5.15
C ASN A 77 -5.03 2.61 -4.01
N SER A 78 -5.10 3.89 -4.33
CA SER A 78 -5.50 4.96 -3.40
C SER A 78 -6.86 4.66 -2.77
N GLY A 79 -6.96 4.84 -1.46
CA GLY A 79 -8.22 4.73 -0.73
C GLY A 79 -8.72 3.33 -0.46
N VAL A 80 -7.99 2.29 -0.85
CA VAL A 80 -8.40 0.89 -0.65
C VAL A 80 -8.02 0.44 0.77
N ILE A 81 -8.99 -0.06 1.52
CA ILE A 81 -8.75 -0.63 2.85
C ILE A 81 -7.98 -1.94 2.69
N HIS A 82 -6.87 -2.06 3.39
CA HIS A 82 -6.00 -3.22 3.27
C HIS A 82 -5.26 -3.52 4.57
N ALA A 83 -4.75 -4.74 4.66
CA ALA A 83 -3.83 -5.16 5.71
C ALA A 83 -3.06 -6.40 5.27
N VAL A 84 -1.85 -6.54 5.78
CA VAL A 84 -1.19 -7.85 5.81
C VAL A 84 -1.78 -8.60 6.99
N THR A 85 -2.46 -9.70 6.72
CA THR A 85 -3.16 -10.48 7.77
C THR A 85 -2.32 -11.61 8.34
N GLU A 86 -1.36 -12.11 7.55
CA GLU A 86 -0.48 -13.20 7.97
C GLU A 86 0.92 -12.99 7.41
N LEU A 87 1.92 -13.30 8.23
CA LEU A 87 3.32 -13.31 7.83
C LEU A 87 3.93 -14.63 8.31
N SER A 88 4.56 -15.37 7.40
CA SER A 88 5.18 -16.65 7.77
C SER A 88 6.31 -16.46 8.79
N ALA A 89 6.61 -17.51 9.57
CA ALA A 89 7.74 -17.49 10.50
C ALA A 89 9.03 -17.13 9.76
N GLY A 90 9.77 -16.14 10.27
CA GLY A 90 10.96 -15.63 9.61
C GLY A 90 10.68 -14.79 8.37
N GLY A 91 9.42 -14.50 8.08
CA GLY A 91 9.03 -13.71 6.92
C GLY A 91 9.43 -12.24 7.03
N VAL A 92 9.70 -11.64 5.88
CA VAL A 92 10.05 -10.23 5.74
C VAL A 92 9.36 -9.67 4.52
N TYR A 93 8.73 -8.50 4.66
CA TYR A 93 8.22 -7.78 3.51
C TYR A 93 8.58 -6.29 3.60
N ALA A 94 8.52 -5.63 2.45
CA ALA A 94 8.70 -4.19 2.37
C ALA A 94 7.52 -3.57 1.64
N SER A 95 7.15 -2.36 2.06
CA SER A 95 6.11 -1.57 1.40
C SER A 95 6.67 -0.21 1.01
N LEU A 96 6.30 0.22 -0.20
CA LEU A 96 6.64 1.52 -0.75
C LEU A 96 5.35 2.31 -0.94
N ASN A 97 5.23 3.43 -0.24
CA ASN A 97 4.09 4.34 -0.35
C ASN A 97 4.51 5.64 -1.03
N PHE A 98 3.74 6.10 -2.00
CA PHE A 98 4.02 7.35 -2.68
C PHE A 98 2.73 8.00 -3.20
N PRO A 99 2.68 9.34 -3.29
CA PRO A 99 1.51 10.02 -3.83
C PRO A 99 1.42 9.84 -5.35
N SER A 100 0.21 9.78 -5.87
CA SER A 100 -0.04 9.65 -7.31
C SER A 100 0.57 10.80 -8.14
N LYS A 101 0.81 11.94 -7.50
CA LYS A 101 1.46 13.09 -8.15
C LYS A 101 2.82 12.76 -8.73
N LEU A 102 3.54 11.79 -8.16
CA LEU A 102 4.83 11.36 -8.72
C LEU A 102 4.72 10.79 -10.13
N LEU A 103 3.54 10.31 -10.51
CA LEU A 103 3.29 9.73 -11.81
C LEU A 103 2.70 10.74 -12.80
N SER A 104 2.40 11.94 -12.35
CA SER A 104 1.56 12.88 -13.09
C SER A 104 2.34 13.80 -14.03
N PHE A 105 3.65 13.78 -14.02
CA PHE A 105 4.55 14.67 -14.75
C PHE A 105 4.42 16.13 -14.28
N PHE A 106 3.27 16.79 -14.55
CA PHE A 106 2.94 18.09 -13.98
C PHE A 106 1.42 18.22 -13.86
N PRO A 107 0.92 19.12 -12.97
CA PRO A 107 -0.52 19.32 -12.80
C PRO A 107 -1.19 19.77 -14.10
N GLY A 108 -2.28 19.07 -14.47
CA GLY A 108 -3.01 19.34 -15.70
C GLY A 108 -2.41 18.69 -16.94
N SER A 109 -1.33 17.92 -16.82
CA SER A 109 -0.75 17.19 -17.94
C SER A 109 -1.72 16.13 -18.47
N ARG A 110 -1.52 15.72 -19.73
CA ARG A 110 -2.29 14.62 -20.31
C ARG A 110 -2.04 13.30 -19.54
N MET A 111 -0.81 13.08 -19.08
CA MET A 111 -0.48 11.91 -18.29
C MET A 111 -1.32 11.88 -17.01
N GLU A 112 -1.45 13.00 -16.32
CA GLU A 112 -2.31 13.09 -15.15
C GLU A 112 -3.77 12.84 -15.48
N GLN A 113 -4.30 13.53 -16.51
CA GLN A 113 -5.71 13.47 -16.84
C GLN A 113 -6.15 12.13 -17.42
N ASP A 114 -5.32 11.54 -18.26
CA ASP A 114 -5.69 10.35 -19.03
C ASP A 114 -5.26 9.04 -18.34
N ASP A 115 -4.14 9.06 -17.63
CA ASP A 115 -3.53 7.84 -17.11
C ASP A 115 -3.56 7.74 -15.60
N VAL A 116 -3.40 8.83 -14.86
CA VAL A 116 -3.27 8.80 -13.41
C VAL A 116 -4.60 9.01 -12.69
N LEU A 117 -5.28 10.13 -12.93
CA LEU A 117 -6.53 10.45 -12.23
C LEU A 117 -7.63 9.40 -12.44
N PRO A 118 -7.85 8.85 -13.65
CA PRO A 118 -8.87 7.82 -13.81
C PRO A 118 -8.61 6.58 -12.95
N TRP A 119 -7.35 6.22 -12.75
CA TRP A 119 -6.98 5.08 -11.90
C TRP A 119 -7.23 5.35 -10.43
N VAL A 120 -6.74 6.48 -9.92
CA VAL A 120 -6.80 6.76 -8.48
C VAL A 120 -8.19 7.20 -8.04
N THR A 121 -8.93 7.95 -8.85
CA THR A 121 -10.28 8.37 -8.50
C THR A 121 -11.32 7.29 -8.75
N GLY A 122 -11.12 6.46 -9.77
CA GLY A 122 -12.00 5.34 -10.08
C GLY A 122 -11.78 4.13 -9.19
N GLY A 123 -10.62 4.03 -8.55
CA GLY A 123 -10.28 2.90 -7.68
C GLY A 123 -10.21 1.56 -8.40
N VAL A 124 -9.91 1.54 -9.70
CA VAL A 124 -9.90 0.31 -10.51
C VAL A 124 -8.56 0.21 -11.26
N PRO A 125 -7.82 -0.90 -11.09
CA PRO A 125 -8.10 -1.97 -10.14
C PRO A 125 -7.85 -1.51 -8.71
N ALA A 126 -8.58 -2.07 -7.75
CA ALA A 126 -8.35 -1.79 -6.33
C ALA A 126 -6.98 -2.33 -5.90
N SER A 127 -6.59 -3.47 -6.43
CA SER A 127 -5.32 -4.12 -6.16
C SER A 127 -4.91 -5.00 -7.34
N LEU A 128 -3.62 -5.33 -7.42
CA LEU A 128 -3.09 -6.13 -8.52
C LEU A 128 -1.89 -6.94 -8.04
N LEU A 129 -1.93 -8.26 -8.26
CA LEU A 129 -0.79 -9.12 -8.00
C LEU A 129 0.18 -9.03 -9.17
N LEU A 130 1.44 -8.74 -8.85
CA LEU A 130 2.53 -8.64 -9.82
C LEU A 130 3.43 -9.88 -9.66
N THR A 131 3.51 -10.65 -10.68
CA THR A 131 4.31 -11.89 -10.69
C THR A 131 5.59 -11.74 -11.50
#